data_579f565df8f70375839e06182c809924
#
_entry.id   579f565df8f70375839e06182c809924
#
_cell.length_a   1.000
_cell.length_b   1.000
_cell.length_c   1.000
_cell.angle_alpha   90.00
_cell.angle_beta   90.00
_cell.angle_gamma   90.00
#
_symmetry.space_group_name_H-M   'P 1'
#
loop_
_entity.id
_entity.type
_entity.pdbx_description
1 polymer ?
#
loop_
_entity_poly.entity_id
_entity_poly.type
_entity_poly.pdbx_seq_one_letter_code
_entity_poly.pdbx_strand_id
1 'polypeptide(L)'
;MSDETWTIIKYKPEEDCEEEFIESLKRLYKMMKDNKNYDYLNNFIKIDATGEYVQIAKMPSIDALIDGQVAGLEWLDSIDHLLERYPDDSRTEAFSGIKIPMD
;
A
#
# COMPACT_ATOMS: atom_id res chain seq x y z
N MET A 1 -21.40 -0.22 -14.45
CA MET A 1 -20.97 -1.17 -13.41
C MET A 1 -19.66 -0.72 -12.85
N SER A 2 -19.58 -0.73 -11.55
CA SER A 2 -18.36 -0.29 -10.90
C SER A 2 -17.47 -1.47 -10.60
N ASP A 3 -16.29 -1.49 -11.18
CA ASP A 3 -15.25 -2.44 -10.82
C ASP A 3 -14.27 -1.80 -9.83
N GLU A 4 -14.78 -0.87 -9.02
CA GLU A 4 -13.98 -0.17 -8.03
C GLU A 4 -13.27 -1.19 -7.15
N THR A 5 -11.95 -1.14 -7.19
CA THR A 5 -11.09 -2.09 -6.50
C THR A 5 -10.42 -1.44 -5.31
N TRP A 6 -10.46 -2.10 -4.17
CA TRP A 6 -9.81 -1.64 -2.95
C TRP A 6 -8.65 -2.54 -2.61
N THR A 7 -7.58 -1.94 -2.15
CA THR A 7 -6.40 -2.65 -1.66
C THR A 7 -6.04 -2.13 -0.29
N ILE A 8 -5.81 -3.06 0.63
CA ILE A 8 -5.36 -2.74 1.98
C ILE A 8 -4.05 -3.47 2.19
N ILE A 9 -2.99 -2.72 2.48
CA ILE A 9 -1.66 -3.29 2.66
C ILE A 9 -1.13 -2.87 4.02
N LYS A 10 -0.72 -3.86 4.82
CA LYS A 10 -0.14 -3.63 6.14
C LYS A 10 1.37 -3.79 6.07
N TYR A 11 2.07 -2.88 6.71
CA TYR A 11 3.54 -2.88 6.82
C TYR A 11 3.92 -2.79 8.28
N LYS A 12 4.99 -3.47 8.67
CA LYS A 12 5.53 -3.31 10.02
C LYS A 12 7.00 -2.91 9.93
N PRO A 13 7.32 -1.61 10.02
CA PRO A 13 8.72 -1.18 10.00
C PRO A 13 9.43 -1.60 11.28
N GLU A 14 10.73 -1.83 11.17
CA GLU A 14 11.59 -2.03 12.32
C GLU A 14 11.47 -0.82 13.26
N GLU A 15 11.59 -1.06 14.56
CA GLU A 15 11.35 -0.04 15.57
C GLU A 15 12.20 1.22 15.38
N ASP A 16 13.44 1.05 14.99
CA ASP A 16 14.40 2.15 14.79
C ASP A 16 14.37 2.73 13.37
N CYS A 17 13.51 2.21 12.49
CA CYS A 17 13.44 2.61 11.08
C CYS A 17 12.18 3.38 10.74
N GLU A 18 11.40 3.80 11.73
CA GLU A 18 10.09 4.41 11.48
C GLU A 18 10.19 5.70 10.66
N GLU A 19 11.16 6.57 10.96
CA GLU A 19 11.31 7.82 10.22
C GLU A 19 11.64 7.58 8.75
N GLU A 20 12.58 6.67 8.48
CA GLU A 20 12.91 6.30 7.10
C GLU A 20 11.72 5.70 6.38
N PHE A 21 10.94 4.89 7.08
CA PHE A 21 9.75 4.29 6.50
C PHE A 21 8.72 5.35 6.11
N ILE A 22 8.48 6.33 6.98
CA ILE A 22 7.54 7.42 6.70
C ILE A 22 8.01 8.22 5.48
N GLU A 23 9.29 8.50 5.36
CA GLU A 23 9.84 9.18 4.19
C GLU A 23 9.62 8.35 2.92
N SER A 24 9.74 7.03 3.04
CA SER A 24 9.46 6.12 1.92
C SER A 24 7.99 6.15 1.50
N LEU A 25 7.08 6.24 2.46
CA LEU A 25 5.65 6.36 2.17
C LEU A 25 5.35 7.64 1.41
N LYS A 26 6.01 8.74 1.78
CA LYS A 26 5.84 10.01 1.08
C LYS A 26 6.29 9.90 -0.37
N ARG A 27 7.39 9.19 -0.63
CA ARG A 27 7.85 8.96 -2.01
C ARG A 27 6.87 8.12 -2.80
N LEU A 28 6.33 7.06 -2.18
CA LEU A 28 5.32 6.22 -2.81
C LEU A 28 4.07 7.03 -3.15
N TYR A 29 3.60 7.83 -2.19
CA TYR A 29 2.42 8.67 -2.38
C TYR A 29 2.61 9.62 -3.56
N LYS A 30 3.76 10.27 -3.63
CA LYS A 30 4.07 11.21 -4.72
C LYS A 30 4.13 10.48 -6.07
N MET A 31 4.73 9.31 -6.09
CA MET A 31 4.83 8.51 -7.30
C MET A 31 3.45 8.13 -7.82
N MET A 32 2.55 7.71 -6.93
CA MET A 32 1.18 7.35 -7.30
C MET A 32 0.38 8.57 -7.73
N LYS A 33 0.56 9.70 -7.05
CA LYS A 33 -0.13 10.94 -7.38
C LYS A 33 0.26 11.46 -8.76
N ASP A 34 1.51 11.25 -9.16
CA ASP A 34 2.01 11.70 -10.47
C ASP A 34 1.54 10.80 -11.61
N ASN A 35 0.92 9.67 -11.30
CA ASN A 35 0.36 8.79 -12.33
C ASN A 35 -1.00 9.33 -12.78
N LYS A 36 -0.99 10.00 -13.93
CA LYS A 36 -2.18 10.69 -14.45
C LYS A 36 -3.23 9.77 -15.05
N ASN A 37 -2.92 8.48 -15.18
CA ASN A 37 -3.84 7.54 -15.82
C ASN A 37 -4.95 7.07 -14.88
N TYR A 38 -4.78 7.27 -13.55
CA TYR A 38 -5.71 6.75 -12.57
C TYR A 38 -6.04 7.80 -11.52
N ASP A 39 -7.29 7.75 -11.07
CA ASP A 39 -7.76 8.58 -9.97
C ASP A 39 -7.67 7.73 -8.70
N TYR A 40 -6.55 7.82 -8.02
CA TYR A 40 -6.31 7.05 -6.81
C TYR A 40 -6.78 7.76 -5.56
N LEU A 41 -7.54 7.06 -4.75
CA LEU A 41 -7.63 7.38 -3.34
C LEU A 41 -6.53 6.58 -2.66
N ASN A 42 -5.65 7.23 -1.92
CA ASN A 42 -4.52 6.57 -1.30
C ASN A 42 -4.25 7.24 0.04
N ASN A 43 -4.54 6.52 1.11
CA ASN A 43 -4.36 7.02 2.47
C ASN A 43 -3.49 6.07 3.27
N PHE A 44 -2.79 6.62 4.24
CA PHE A 44 -1.94 5.85 5.15
C PHE A 44 -2.34 6.15 6.58
N ILE A 45 -2.47 5.12 7.39
CA ILE A 45 -2.74 5.27 8.83
C ILE A 45 -1.75 4.43 9.62
N LYS A 46 -1.56 4.79 10.88
CA LYS A 46 -0.74 4.01 11.81
C LYS A 46 -1.66 3.38 12.84
N ILE A 47 -1.48 2.08 13.09
CA ILE A 47 -2.18 1.38 14.15
C ILE A 47 -1.33 1.47 15.42
N ASP A 48 -1.75 2.30 16.38
CA ASP A 48 -0.96 2.53 17.60
C ASP A 48 -0.73 1.26 18.41
N ALA A 49 -1.72 0.38 18.44
CA ALA A 49 -1.64 -0.83 19.27
C ALA A 49 -0.55 -1.79 18.81
N THR A 50 -0.23 -1.82 17.53
CA THR A 50 0.71 -2.80 16.95
C THR A 50 1.95 -2.17 16.36
N GLY A 51 1.91 -0.87 16.07
CA GLY A 51 3.00 -0.19 15.35
C GLY A 51 3.00 -0.46 13.85
N GLU A 52 1.95 -1.08 13.34
CA GLU A 52 1.83 -1.32 11.91
C GLU A 52 1.32 -0.08 11.19
N TYR A 53 1.71 0.05 9.92
CA TYR A 53 1.17 1.07 9.03
C TYR A 53 0.25 0.41 8.02
N VAL A 54 -0.82 1.08 7.65
CA VAL A 54 -1.80 0.55 6.71
C VAL A 54 -1.99 1.53 5.57
N GLN A 55 -1.81 1.03 4.37
CA GLN A 55 -2.13 1.76 3.16
C GLN A 55 -3.52 1.32 2.71
N ILE A 56 -4.39 2.29 2.45
CA ILE A 56 -5.75 2.04 1.95
C ILE A 56 -5.85 2.75 0.60
N ALA A 57 -5.98 1.97 -0.46
CA ALA A 57 -6.00 2.50 -1.82
C ALA A 57 -7.27 2.07 -2.53
N LYS A 58 -7.81 2.99 -3.31
CA LYS A 58 -8.97 2.72 -4.17
C LYS A 58 -8.55 2.97 -5.62
N MET A 59 -8.87 2.04 -6.49
CA MET A 59 -8.53 2.12 -7.90
C MET A 59 -9.76 1.88 -8.76
N PRO A 60 -9.79 2.42 -9.98
CA PRO A 60 -10.97 2.29 -10.82
C PRO A 60 -11.24 0.87 -11.29
N SER A 61 -10.23 0.00 -11.28
CA SER A 61 -10.39 -1.38 -11.76
C SER A 61 -9.24 -2.27 -11.30
N ILE A 62 -9.42 -3.57 -11.46
CA ILE A 62 -8.35 -4.55 -11.22
C ILE A 62 -7.19 -4.33 -12.19
N ASP A 63 -7.47 -3.93 -13.43
CA ASP A 63 -6.43 -3.65 -14.41
C ASP A 63 -5.51 -2.51 -13.94
N ALA A 64 -6.08 -1.48 -13.32
CA ALA A 64 -5.30 -0.40 -12.74
C ALA A 64 -4.38 -0.90 -11.60
N LEU A 65 -4.88 -1.81 -10.78
CA LEU A 65 -4.10 -2.43 -9.72
C LEU A 65 -2.91 -3.21 -10.30
N ILE A 66 -3.17 -4.01 -11.32
CA ILE A 66 -2.13 -4.81 -11.98
C ILE A 66 -1.08 -3.91 -12.60
N ASP A 67 -1.49 -2.86 -13.28
CA ASP A 67 -0.56 -1.92 -13.92
C ASP A 67 0.38 -1.24 -12.93
N GLY A 68 -0.08 -1.04 -11.70
CA GLY A 68 0.73 -0.41 -10.67
C GLY A 68 1.66 -1.35 -9.91
N GLN A 69 1.51 -2.67 -10.10
CA GLN A 69 2.24 -3.65 -9.28
C GLN A 69 3.76 -3.61 -9.47
N VAL A 70 4.24 -3.41 -10.69
CA VAL A 70 5.69 -3.39 -10.94
C VAL A 70 6.35 -2.26 -10.17
N ALA A 71 5.82 -1.05 -10.30
CA ALA A 71 6.35 0.11 -9.58
C ALA A 71 6.24 -0.08 -8.06
N GLY A 72 5.12 -0.64 -7.60
CA GLY A 72 4.91 -0.93 -6.19
C GLY A 72 5.92 -1.93 -5.64
N LEU A 73 6.20 -2.98 -6.39
CA LEU A 73 7.18 -4.00 -5.99
C LEU A 73 8.60 -3.43 -5.99
N GLU A 74 8.95 -2.60 -6.95
CA GLU A 74 10.24 -1.93 -6.97
C GLU A 74 10.43 -1.03 -5.74
N TRP A 75 9.40 -0.27 -5.40
CA TRP A 75 9.42 0.55 -4.20
C TRP A 75 9.59 -0.32 -2.96
N LEU A 76 8.83 -1.41 -2.86
CA LEU A 76 8.88 -2.33 -1.72
C LEU A 76 10.26 -2.97 -1.58
N ASP A 77 10.87 -3.36 -2.69
CA ASP A 77 12.23 -3.90 -2.68
C ASP A 77 13.23 -2.88 -2.15
N SER A 78 13.02 -1.60 -2.44
CA SER A 78 13.92 -0.53 -1.99
C SER A 78 13.87 -0.30 -0.48
N ILE A 79 12.78 -0.72 0.18
CA ILE A 79 12.60 -0.55 1.62
C ILE A 79 12.56 -1.86 2.38
N ASP A 80 12.89 -2.96 1.74
CA ASP A 80 12.82 -4.28 2.35
C ASP A 80 13.58 -4.34 3.69
N HIS A 81 14.74 -3.70 3.75
CA HIS A 81 15.58 -3.67 4.94
C HIS A 81 14.97 -2.89 6.12
N LEU A 82 13.92 -2.12 5.88
CA LEU A 82 13.24 -1.36 6.94
C LEU A 82 12.11 -2.15 7.60
N LEU A 83 11.73 -3.30 7.03
CA LEU A 83 10.51 -3.99 7.44
C LEU A 83 10.80 -5.25 8.25
N GLU A 84 9.97 -5.45 9.30
CA GLU A 84 9.92 -6.74 9.97
C GLU A 84 9.13 -7.71 9.11
N ARG A 85 9.32 -9.02 9.35
CA ARG A 85 8.59 -10.05 8.64
C ARG A 85 7.36 -10.48 9.43
N TYR A 86 6.30 -10.80 8.71
CA TYR A 86 5.11 -11.44 9.28
C TYR A 86 5.38 -12.94 9.48
N PRO A 87 4.53 -13.65 10.25
CA PRO A 87 4.82 -15.04 10.56
C PRO A 87 5.05 -15.98 9.38
N ASP A 88 4.50 -15.64 8.21
CA ASP A 88 4.70 -16.41 6.98
C ASP A 88 5.92 -15.95 6.18
N ASP A 89 6.78 -15.14 6.80
CA ASP A 89 7.98 -14.55 6.19
C ASP A 89 7.69 -13.50 5.11
N SER A 90 6.44 -13.04 5.03
CA SER A 90 6.06 -11.97 4.11
C SER A 90 6.46 -10.60 4.64
N ARG A 91 6.77 -9.67 3.72
CA ARG A 91 7.09 -8.27 4.05
C ARG A 91 5.84 -7.46 4.36
N THR A 92 4.70 -7.90 3.88
CA THR A 92 3.43 -7.20 4.02
C THR A 92 2.32 -8.20 4.21
N GLU A 93 1.19 -7.70 4.74
CA GLU A 93 -0.09 -8.42 4.64
C GLU A 93 -0.98 -7.57 3.74
N ALA A 94 -1.43 -8.13 2.62
CA ALA A 94 -2.17 -7.39 1.62
C ALA A 94 -3.48 -8.09 1.27
N PHE A 95 -4.51 -7.28 1.11
CA PHE A 95 -5.84 -7.75 0.74
C PHE A 95 -6.38 -6.86 -0.36
N SER A 96 -6.97 -7.45 -1.39
CA SER A 96 -7.60 -6.69 -2.47
C SER A 96 -8.95 -7.30 -2.78
N GLY A 97 -9.87 -6.45 -3.18
CA GLY A 97 -11.21 -6.90 -3.56
C GLY A 97 -12.00 -5.82 -4.28
N ILE A 98 -13.11 -6.22 -4.81
CA ILE A 98 -14.03 -5.35 -5.54
C ILE A 98 -15.13 -4.90 -4.58
N LYS A 99 -15.46 -3.63 -4.64
CA LYS A 99 -16.49 -3.06 -3.78
C LYS A 99 -17.83 -3.78 -3.98
N ILE A 100 -18.45 -4.13 -2.88
CA ILE A 100 -19.80 -4.71 -2.90
C ILE A 100 -20.82 -3.57 -2.89
N PRO A 101 -21.73 -3.49 -3.90
CA PRO A 101 -22.79 -2.48 -3.86
C PRO A 101 -23.75 -2.78 -2.71
N MET A 102 -24.06 -1.76 -1.93
CA MET A 102 -24.90 -1.89 -0.73
C MET A 102 -26.29 -1.25 -0.91
N ASP A 103 -26.64 -0.86 -2.11
CA ASP A 103 -27.94 -0.24 -2.41
C ASP A 103 -29.06 -1.25 -2.55
#